data_fdd8725e83b391f925601ae97f526338
#
_entry.id   fdd8725e83b391f925601ae97f526338
#
_cell.length_a   1.000
_cell.length_b   1.000
_cell.length_c   1.000
_cell.angle_alpha   90.00
_cell.angle_beta   90.00
_cell.angle_gamma   90.00
#
_symmetry.space_group_name_H-M   'P 1'
#
loop_
_entity.id
_entity.type
_entity.pdbx_description
1 polymer ?
#
loop_
_entity_poly.entity_id
_entity_poly.type
_entity_poly.pdbx_seq_one_letter_code
_entity_poly.pdbx_strand_id
1 'polypeptide(L)'
;GIGDVTLPLAPAVIARLHSAVDEMAVKETFKGYAPDLGYEFLRSAIAQHDYKARGVDIAIDEIFISDGAKSDSGNIGDIFSVDNRIAVCDPVYPVYVDTNVMAGRAGDYNPATERFSNVIYMPCTEENGFAPELPEETPDIIYLCFPNNPTGATIPKTELQKWVDYALEKGAVIIYDAAYEAYISEDNVAHTIYECDGADRCAIELRSFSKNAGFTGTRLGFTVIPKALKCGDVTLNSLWARRHGTKFNGAPYIIQQAGAAVYTPEGQAQTQEQIAYYMNNAKIIREGLASAGFSASGGVNAPYIWLKTPDKMTSWEFFDYLLDKANVVGTPGSGFGPSGEGYFRLTSFGSYENTLEAVERIKKLK
;
A
#
# COMPACT_ATOMS: atom_id res chain seq x y z
N GLY A 1 -3.23 -16.68 0.61
CA GLY A 1 -2.14 -16.63 -0.24
C GLY A 1 -1.44 -15.30 -0.36
N ILE A 2 -0.75 -15.13 -1.48
CA ILE A 2 -0.10 -13.87 -1.82
C ILE A 2 -1.17 -12.80 -2.10
N GLY A 3 -0.91 -11.57 -1.76
CA GLY A 3 -1.87 -10.47 -1.94
C GLY A 3 -2.00 -10.04 -3.41
N ASP A 4 -2.38 -10.95 -4.31
CA ASP A 4 -2.60 -10.66 -5.72
C ASP A 4 -4.09 -10.68 -6.07
N VAL A 5 -4.53 -9.74 -6.90
CA VAL A 5 -5.90 -9.67 -7.41
C VAL A 5 -6.15 -10.78 -8.42
N THR A 6 -7.39 -11.25 -8.53
CA THR A 6 -7.76 -12.40 -9.36
C THR A 6 -8.78 -12.07 -10.45
N LEU A 7 -9.49 -10.95 -10.32
CA LEU A 7 -10.40 -10.49 -11.36
C LEU A 7 -9.63 -9.92 -12.55
N PRO A 8 -10.13 -10.07 -13.78
CA PRO A 8 -9.52 -9.46 -14.96
C PRO A 8 -9.59 -7.93 -14.89
N LEU A 9 -8.79 -7.26 -15.71
CA LEU A 9 -8.88 -5.81 -15.88
C LEU A 9 -10.29 -5.39 -16.32
N ALA A 10 -10.72 -4.23 -15.83
CA ALA A 10 -12.03 -3.66 -16.17
C ALA A 10 -12.19 -3.49 -17.69
N PRO A 11 -13.40 -3.73 -18.26
CA PRO A 11 -13.65 -3.60 -19.70
C PRO A 11 -13.23 -2.25 -20.29
N ALA A 12 -13.50 -1.13 -19.59
CA ALA A 12 -13.07 0.20 -20.01
C ALA A 12 -11.54 0.31 -20.13
N VAL A 13 -10.80 -0.30 -19.20
CA VAL A 13 -9.34 -0.35 -19.21
C VAL A 13 -8.83 -1.17 -20.41
N ILE A 14 -9.43 -2.34 -20.67
CA ILE A 14 -9.07 -3.18 -21.83
C ILE A 14 -9.34 -2.46 -23.16
N ALA A 15 -10.52 -1.81 -23.29
CA ALA A 15 -10.85 -1.04 -24.48
C ALA A 15 -9.83 0.08 -24.75
N ARG A 16 -9.40 0.77 -23.68
CA ARG A 16 -8.40 1.84 -23.80
C ARG A 16 -7.00 1.30 -24.15
N LEU A 17 -6.62 0.14 -23.62
CA LEU A 17 -5.36 -0.54 -24.00
C LEU A 17 -5.34 -0.83 -25.50
N HIS A 18 -6.42 -1.43 -26.05
CA HIS A 18 -6.52 -1.71 -27.48
C HIS A 18 -6.37 -0.44 -28.31
N SER A 19 -7.15 0.61 -28.02
CA SER A 19 -7.06 1.86 -28.77
C SER A 19 -5.70 2.54 -28.64
N ALA A 20 -5.04 2.46 -27.47
CA ALA A 20 -3.72 3.02 -27.27
C ALA A 20 -2.63 2.25 -28.07
N VAL A 21 -2.79 0.93 -28.24
CA VAL A 21 -1.91 0.13 -29.12
C VAL A 21 -2.09 0.54 -30.58
N ASP A 22 -3.34 0.73 -31.04
CA ASP A 22 -3.62 1.20 -32.40
C ASP A 22 -3.02 2.59 -32.65
N GLU A 23 -3.09 3.50 -31.68
CA GLU A 23 -2.44 4.82 -31.75
C GLU A 23 -0.92 4.72 -31.95
N MET A 24 -0.26 3.70 -31.39
CA MET A 24 1.18 3.49 -31.57
C MET A 24 1.55 3.01 -32.96
N ALA A 25 0.61 2.47 -33.73
CA ALA A 25 0.81 2.02 -35.11
C ALA A 25 0.74 3.16 -36.14
N VAL A 26 0.25 4.33 -35.76
CA VAL A 26 0.03 5.48 -36.65
C VAL A 26 1.07 6.55 -36.38
N LYS A 27 1.76 7.02 -37.44
CA LYS A 27 2.87 7.97 -37.33
C LYS A 27 2.49 9.27 -36.60
N GLU A 28 1.29 9.76 -36.80
CA GLU A 28 0.79 11.03 -36.24
C GLU A 28 0.48 10.92 -34.73
N THR A 29 0.18 9.73 -34.25
CA THR A 29 -0.18 9.47 -32.84
C THR A 29 0.86 8.67 -32.08
N PHE A 30 1.88 8.14 -32.76
CA PHE A 30 3.00 7.42 -32.15
C PHE A 30 3.64 8.25 -31.03
N LYS A 31 3.99 7.57 -29.91
CA LYS A 31 4.68 8.18 -28.76
C LYS A 31 6.03 7.51 -28.55
N GLY A 32 7.08 8.31 -28.45
CA GLY A 32 8.40 7.90 -27.99
C GLY A 32 8.47 7.83 -26.46
N TYR A 33 9.61 8.25 -25.90
CA TYR A 33 9.76 8.36 -24.44
C TYR A 33 8.67 9.24 -23.82
N ALA A 34 8.11 8.77 -22.70
CA ALA A 34 7.19 9.58 -21.91
C ALA A 34 7.92 10.79 -21.29
N PRO A 35 7.19 11.88 -20.97
CA PRO A 35 7.73 12.90 -20.06
C PRO A 35 8.19 12.29 -18.74
N ASP A 36 9.26 12.82 -18.14
CA ASP A 36 9.87 12.27 -16.91
C ASP A 36 8.87 12.06 -15.77
N LEU A 37 7.91 12.97 -15.59
CA LEU A 37 6.87 12.86 -14.56
C LEU A 37 5.68 11.96 -14.97
N GLY A 38 5.64 11.49 -16.21
CA GLY A 38 4.47 10.87 -16.82
C GLY A 38 3.60 11.87 -17.62
N TYR A 39 2.66 11.33 -18.38
CA TYR A 39 1.79 12.15 -19.22
C TYR A 39 0.84 13.03 -18.40
N GLU A 40 0.62 14.25 -18.86
CA GLU A 40 -0.24 15.23 -18.21
C GLU A 40 -1.69 14.74 -18.10
N PHE A 41 -2.21 14.02 -19.10
CA PHE A 41 -3.58 13.51 -19.07
C PHE A 41 -3.84 12.61 -17.85
N LEU A 42 -2.87 11.77 -17.47
CA LEU A 42 -3.00 10.89 -16.30
C LEU A 42 -2.80 11.68 -15.00
N ARG A 43 -1.76 12.52 -14.93
CA ARG A 43 -1.50 13.34 -13.74
C ARG A 43 -2.66 14.29 -13.42
N SER A 44 -3.27 14.87 -14.45
CA SER A 44 -4.47 15.73 -14.30
C SER A 44 -5.68 14.94 -13.80
N ALA A 45 -5.89 13.71 -14.31
CA ALA A 45 -6.96 12.84 -13.82
C ALA A 45 -6.75 12.46 -12.35
N ILE A 46 -5.53 12.08 -11.97
CA ILE A 46 -5.16 11.80 -10.58
C ILE A 46 -5.41 13.02 -9.68
N ALA A 47 -4.87 14.21 -10.05
CA ALA A 47 -5.05 15.42 -9.27
C ALA A 47 -6.53 15.76 -9.05
N GLN A 48 -7.36 15.58 -10.08
CA GLN A 48 -8.79 15.88 -10.03
C GLN A 48 -9.59 14.89 -9.16
N HIS A 49 -9.36 13.58 -9.38
CA HIS A 49 -10.21 12.54 -8.80
C HIS A 49 -9.73 12.05 -7.43
N ASP A 50 -8.41 11.92 -7.22
CA ASP A 50 -7.86 11.39 -5.98
C ASP A 50 -7.66 12.47 -4.90
N TYR A 51 -7.48 13.75 -5.32
CA TYR A 51 -7.17 14.84 -4.39
C TYR A 51 -8.22 15.94 -4.39
N LYS A 52 -8.44 16.63 -5.51
CA LYS A 52 -9.35 17.77 -5.55
C LYS A 52 -10.80 17.42 -5.20
N ALA A 53 -11.27 16.24 -5.60
CA ALA A 53 -12.59 15.73 -5.22
C ALA A 53 -12.75 15.53 -3.70
N ARG A 54 -11.63 15.48 -2.96
CA ARG A 54 -11.57 15.37 -1.49
C ARG A 54 -11.21 16.69 -0.80
N GLY A 55 -11.17 17.80 -1.55
CA GLY A 55 -10.82 19.11 -1.02
C GLY A 55 -9.31 19.33 -0.81
N VAL A 56 -8.46 18.48 -1.36
CA VAL A 56 -7.00 18.56 -1.28
C VAL A 56 -6.45 19.13 -2.60
N ASP A 57 -5.54 20.09 -2.49
CA ASP A 57 -4.90 20.74 -3.65
C ASP A 57 -3.49 20.18 -3.86
N ILE A 58 -3.34 19.30 -4.84
CA ILE A 58 -2.05 18.76 -5.31
C ILE A 58 -1.85 19.18 -6.76
N ALA A 59 -0.74 19.85 -7.02
CA ALA A 59 -0.39 20.27 -8.36
C ALA A 59 0.07 19.07 -9.22
N ILE A 60 -0.19 19.14 -10.53
CA ILE A 60 0.16 18.03 -11.44
C ILE A 60 1.67 17.78 -11.53
N ASP A 61 2.50 18.74 -11.20
CA ASP A 61 3.97 18.60 -11.15
C ASP A 61 4.50 18.17 -9.77
N GLU A 62 3.61 17.82 -8.86
CA GLU A 62 3.88 17.11 -7.61
C GLU A 62 3.58 15.61 -7.71
N ILE A 63 3.04 15.16 -8.86
CA ILE A 63 2.66 13.77 -9.15
C ILE A 63 3.67 13.16 -10.12
N PHE A 64 4.25 12.03 -9.75
CA PHE A 64 5.27 11.28 -10.50
C PHE A 64 4.74 9.90 -10.83
N ILE A 65 4.46 9.63 -12.10
CA ILE A 65 3.97 8.32 -12.56
C ILE A 65 5.11 7.31 -12.57
N SER A 66 4.84 6.11 -12.06
CA SER A 66 5.80 5.02 -11.93
C SER A 66 5.22 3.68 -12.40
N ASP A 67 6.02 2.63 -12.28
CA ASP A 67 5.61 1.25 -12.55
C ASP A 67 5.05 0.53 -11.30
N GLY A 68 4.73 1.27 -10.25
CA GLY A 68 4.05 0.77 -9.05
C GLY A 68 4.68 1.19 -7.73
N ALA A 69 3.86 1.26 -6.68
CA ALA A 69 4.27 1.69 -5.35
C ALA A 69 5.44 0.88 -4.75
N LYS A 70 5.60 -0.40 -5.15
CA LYS A 70 6.73 -1.23 -4.70
C LYS A 70 8.06 -0.68 -5.21
N SER A 71 8.14 -0.31 -6.49
CA SER A 71 9.33 0.33 -7.07
C SER A 71 9.58 1.69 -6.44
N ASP A 72 8.53 2.47 -6.22
CA ASP A 72 8.64 3.78 -5.56
C ASP A 72 9.16 3.63 -4.14
N SER A 73 8.59 2.71 -3.35
CA SER A 73 9.06 2.40 -1.99
C SER A 73 10.52 1.96 -1.96
N GLY A 74 10.93 1.14 -2.94
CA GLY A 74 12.33 0.70 -3.07
C GLY A 74 13.30 1.81 -3.46
N ASN A 75 12.82 2.77 -4.22
CA ASN A 75 13.66 3.80 -4.84
C ASN A 75 13.66 5.13 -4.07
N ILE A 76 12.64 5.41 -3.27
CA ILE A 76 12.52 6.69 -2.55
C ILE A 76 13.70 6.93 -1.60
N GLY A 77 14.30 5.86 -1.11
CA GLY A 77 15.48 5.90 -0.29
C GLY A 77 16.70 6.57 -0.94
N ASP A 78 16.76 6.66 -2.28
CA ASP A 78 17.85 7.29 -3.01
C ASP A 78 18.00 8.82 -2.74
N ILE A 79 16.94 9.46 -2.26
CA ILE A 79 16.96 10.91 -1.94
C ILE A 79 17.28 11.21 -0.46
N PHE A 80 17.51 10.18 0.34
CA PHE A 80 17.83 10.30 1.76
C PHE A 80 19.26 9.86 2.07
N SER A 81 19.86 10.42 3.14
CA SER A 81 21.17 10.00 3.62
C SER A 81 21.15 8.56 4.14
N VAL A 82 22.29 7.88 4.03
CA VAL A 82 22.49 6.55 4.65
C VAL A 82 22.47 6.61 6.18
N ASP A 83 22.71 7.79 6.75
CA ASP A 83 22.71 8.01 8.21
C ASP A 83 21.29 8.27 8.75
N ASN A 84 20.30 8.48 7.86
CA ASN A 84 18.94 8.71 8.29
C ASN A 84 18.35 7.46 8.97
N ARG A 85 17.75 7.66 10.12
CA ARG A 85 17.14 6.63 10.93
C ARG A 85 15.70 6.43 10.54
N ILE A 86 15.27 5.17 10.33
CA ILE A 86 13.91 4.83 9.92
C ILE A 86 13.09 4.29 11.07
N ALA A 87 11.78 4.58 11.07
CA ALA A 87 10.78 3.91 11.89
C ALA A 87 9.80 3.13 11.01
N VAL A 88 9.47 1.90 11.41
CA VAL A 88 8.52 1.01 10.74
C VAL A 88 7.58 0.38 11.74
N CYS A 89 6.36 0.03 11.32
CA CYS A 89 5.48 -0.83 12.10
C CYS A 89 6.10 -2.24 12.27
N ASP A 90 5.69 -2.96 13.30
CA ASP A 90 5.99 -4.38 13.47
C ASP A 90 4.71 -5.10 13.96
N PRO A 91 4.06 -5.95 13.16
CA PRO A 91 4.49 -6.44 11.84
C PRO A 91 4.43 -5.38 10.73
N VAL A 92 5.21 -5.60 9.66
CA VAL A 92 5.39 -4.63 8.57
C VAL A 92 5.41 -5.31 7.20
N TYR A 93 5.08 -4.57 6.15
CA TYR A 93 5.38 -4.99 4.79
C TYR A 93 6.91 -5.02 4.61
N PRO A 94 7.53 -6.20 4.34
CA PRO A 94 9.00 -6.37 4.45
C PRO A 94 9.83 -5.41 3.58
N VAL A 95 9.24 -4.94 2.47
CA VAL A 95 9.94 -4.06 1.51
C VAL A 95 10.49 -2.80 2.18
N TYR A 96 9.82 -2.24 3.19
CA TYR A 96 10.32 -1.02 3.87
C TYR A 96 11.60 -1.28 4.65
N VAL A 97 11.73 -2.44 5.28
CA VAL A 97 12.97 -2.85 5.95
C VAL A 97 14.02 -3.22 4.93
N ASP A 98 13.70 -4.12 3.99
CA ASP A 98 14.64 -4.67 3.02
C ASP A 98 15.31 -3.58 2.16
N THR A 99 14.56 -2.59 1.70
CA THR A 99 15.12 -1.48 0.91
C THR A 99 16.10 -0.63 1.70
N ASN A 100 15.87 -0.45 3.00
CA ASN A 100 16.77 0.29 3.88
C ASN A 100 17.99 -0.54 4.29
N VAL A 101 17.85 -1.85 4.41
CA VAL A 101 19.00 -2.78 4.54
C VAL A 101 19.90 -2.69 3.31
N MET A 102 19.32 -2.80 2.10
CA MET A 102 20.06 -2.69 0.84
C MET A 102 20.74 -1.33 0.66
N ALA A 103 20.15 -0.27 1.22
CA ALA A 103 20.72 1.09 1.21
C ALA A 103 21.77 1.35 2.31
N GLY A 104 21.98 0.38 3.22
CA GLY A 104 22.96 0.50 4.31
C GLY A 104 22.47 1.29 5.54
N ARG A 105 21.16 1.61 5.64
CA ARG A 105 20.59 2.40 6.77
C ARG A 105 20.27 1.57 8.00
N ALA A 106 20.10 0.26 7.84
CA ALA A 106 19.50 -0.57 8.88
C ALA A 106 20.43 -0.92 10.05
N GLY A 107 21.75 -0.76 9.89
CA GLY A 107 22.74 -1.19 10.88
C GLY A 107 22.90 -2.72 10.91
N ASP A 108 23.35 -3.23 12.04
CA ASP A 108 23.64 -4.67 12.23
C ASP A 108 22.37 -5.46 12.55
N TYR A 109 22.27 -6.67 12.00
CA TYR A 109 21.18 -7.59 12.30
C TYR A 109 21.45 -8.36 13.59
N ASN A 110 20.48 -8.38 14.50
CA ASN A 110 20.52 -9.18 15.72
C ASN A 110 19.61 -10.42 15.57
N PRO A 111 20.18 -11.64 15.42
CA PRO A 111 19.39 -12.85 15.23
C PRO A 111 18.55 -13.27 16.46
N ALA A 112 18.88 -12.78 17.65
CA ALA A 112 18.12 -13.10 18.87
C ALA A 112 16.80 -12.31 18.96
N THR A 113 16.73 -11.15 18.36
CA THR A 113 15.52 -10.29 18.32
C THR A 113 14.90 -10.21 16.93
N GLU A 114 15.57 -10.77 15.92
CA GLU A 114 15.21 -10.67 14.49
C GLU A 114 15.05 -9.22 14.00
N ARG A 115 15.86 -8.29 14.54
CA ARG A 115 15.76 -6.85 14.29
C ARG A 115 17.11 -6.25 13.91
N PHE A 116 17.07 -5.16 13.16
CA PHE A 116 18.23 -4.35 12.80
C PHE A 116 18.44 -3.22 13.81
N SER A 117 19.69 -2.94 14.16
CA SER A 117 20.07 -2.04 15.26
C SER A 117 19.74 -0.57 15.03
N ASN A 118 19.64 -0.13 13.76
CA ASN A 118 19.35 1.27 13.40
C ASN A 118 17.92 1.49 12.91
N VAL A 119 17.03 0.51 13.11
CA VAL A 119 15.61 0.60 12.77
C VAL A 119 14.80 0.72 14.05
N ILE A 120 13.92 1.71 14.12
CA ILE A 120 12.94 1.89 15.17
C ILE A 120 11.70 1.05 14.79
N TYR A 121 11.43 0.01 15.56
CA TYR A 121 10.25 -0.84 15.37
C TYR A 121 9.12 -0.36 16.28
N MET A 122 7.97 -0.07 15.68
CA MET A 122 6.76 0.41 16.37
C MET A 122 5.78 -0.76 16.48
N PRO A 123 5.60 -1.37 17.67
CA PRO A 123 4.76 -2.55 17.82
C PRO A 123 3.30 -2.26 17.46
N CYS A 124 2.73 -3.14 16.64
CA CYS A 124 1.31 -3.13 16.28
C CYS A 124 0.69 -4.43 16.79
N THR A 125 0.13 -4.38 17.98
CA THR A 125 -0.38 -5.53 18.74
C THR A 125 -1.89 -5.48 18.92
N GLU A 126 -2.48 -6.55 19.44
CA GLU A 126 -3.91 -6.60 19.74
C GLU A 126 -4.31 -5.52 20.77
N GLU A 127 -3.42 -5.19 21.71
CA GLU A 127 -3.67 -4.20 22.78
C GLU A 127 -3.82 -2.77 22.24
N ASN A 128 -3.09 -2.43 21.17
CA ASN A 128 -3.21 -1.11 20.52
C ASN A 128 -4.03 -1.14 19.21
N GLY A 129 -4.82 -2.22 19.00
CA GLY A 129 -5.65 -2.37 17.80
C GLY A 129 -4.86 -2.49 16.51
N PHE A 130 -3.62 -2.99 16.57
CA PHE A 130 -2.68 -3.10 15.46
C PHE A 130 -2.31 -1.77 14.81
N ALA A 131 -2.43 -0.68 15.55
CA ALA A 131 -1.98 0.66 15.16
C ALA A 131 -0.77 1.08 16.00
N PRO A 132 0.31 1.63 15.40
CA PRO A 132 1.50 2.00 16.15
C PRO A 132 1.26 3.23 17.02
N GLU A 133 1.95 3.28 18.16
CA GLU A 133 2.09 4.48 18.96
C GLU A 133 3.27 5.33 18.45
N LEU A 134 3.27 6.63 18.77
CA LEU A 134 4.38 7.52 18.45
C LEU A 134 5.67 7.02 19.12
N PRO A 135 6.79 6.90 18.39
CA PRO A 135 8.02 6.35 18.95
C PRO A 135 8.67 7.34 19.96
N GLU A 136 9.27 6.78 21.00
CA GLU A 136 10.06 7.59 21.97
C GLU A 136 11.35 8.11 21.33
N GLU A 137 11.99 7.29 20.49
CA GLU A 137 13.17 7.67 19.75
C GLU A 137 12.78 8.47 18.50
N THR A 138 13.53 9.50 18.17
CA THR A 138 13.23 10.37 17.01
C THR A 138 13.75 9.73 15.71
N PRO A 139 12.88 9.33 14.78
CA PRO A 139 13.27 8.92 13.44
C PRO A 139 13.45 10.13 12.51
N ASP A 140 14.21 9.94 11.43
CA ASP A 140 14.24 10.88 10.31
C ASP A 140 13.16 10.53 9.26
N ILE A 141 12.87 9.24 9.12
CA ILE A 141 11.91 8.72 8.13
C ILE A 141 10.95 7.78 8.83
N ILE A 142 9.64 7.97 8.62
CA ILE A 142 8.57 7.15 9.20
C ILE A 142 7.80 6.48 8.06
N TYR A 143 7.80 5.15 8.02
CA TYR A 143 6.95 4.40 7.09
C TYR A 143 5.62 4.08 7.75
N LEU A 144 4.53 4.56 7.17
CA LEU A 144 3.16 4.24 7.56
C LEU A 144 2.42 3.66 6.36
N CYS A 145 1.65 2.61 6.57
CA CYS A 145 0.80 1.99 5.56
C CYS A 145 -0.61 1.85 6.13
N PHE A 146 -1.55 2.63 5.60
CA PHE A 146 -2.96 2.53 5.98
C PHE A 146 -3.87 2.71 4.74
N PRO A 147 -4.80 1.76 4.53
CA PRO A 147 -5.01 0.49 5.26
C PRO A 147 -3.77 -0.40 5.24
N ASN A 148 -3.54 -1.09 6.35
CA ASN A 148 -2.26 -1.76 6.58
C ASN A 148 -2.16 -3.13 5.88
N ASN A 149 -1.00 -3.42 5.34
CA ASN A 149 -0.53 -4.74 5.01
C ASN A 149 0.60 -5.10 6.01
N PRO A 150 0.43 -6.13 6.90
CA PRO A 150 -0.45 -7.29 6.75
C PRO A 150 -1.76 -7.25 7.56
N THR A 151 -1.93 -6.37 8.53
CA THR A 151 -2.96 -6.48 9.58
C THR A 151 -4.37 -6.10 9.12
N GLY A 152 -4.49 -5.36 8.01
CA GLY A 152 -5.74 -4.77 7.57
C GLY A 152 -6.26 -3.63 8.47
N ALA A 153 -5.45 -3.17 9.43
CA ALA A 153 -5.81 -2.08 10.34
C ALA A 153 -5.86 -0.74 9.61
N THR A 154 -6.68 0.15 10.13
CA THR A 154 -6.75 1.57 9.78
C THR A 154 -6.72 2.41 11.04
N ILE A 155 -6.37 3.68 10.89
CA ILE A 155 -6.46 4.66 11.97
C ILE A 155 -7.42 5.79 11.56
N PRO A 156 -8.17 6.36 12.50
CA PRO A 156 -8.97 7.55 12.23
C PRO A 156 -8.11 8.71 11.75
N LYS A 157 -8.69 9.61 10.95
CA LYS A 157 -8.01 10.83 10.49
C LYS A 157 -7.42 11.65 11.65
N THR A 158 -8.09 11.67 12.79
CA THR A 158 -7.60 12.36 14.00
C THR A 158 -6.30 11.76 14.57
N GLU A 159 -6.14 10.44 14.45
CA GLU A 159 -4.89 9.79 14.85
C GLU A 159 -3.80 10.00 13.78
N LEU A 160 -4.16 9.97 12.49
CA LEU A 160 -3.21 10.29 11.41
C LEU A 160 -2.70 11.73 11.54
N GLN A 161 -3.54 12.68 11.97
CA GLN A 161 -3.11 14.06 12.25
C GLN A 161 -2.01 14.13 13.32
N LYS A 162 -2.08 13.30 14.37
CA LYS A 162 -1.02 13.27 15.39
C LYS A 162 0.34 12.84 14.82
N TRP A 163 0.34 11.94 13.82
CA TRP A 163 1.55 11.55 13.11
C TRP A 163 2.13 12.70 12.29
N VAL A 164 1.26 13.47 11.63
CA VAL A 164 1.68 14.68 10.88
C VAL A 164 2.25 15.71 11.83
N ASP A 165 1.58 15.99 12.95
CA ASP A 165 2.03 16.95 13.97
C ASP A 165 3.40 16.52 14.56
N TYR A 166 3.54 15.23 14.87
CA TYR A 166 4.80 14.65 15.36
C TYR A 166 5.94 14.81 14.34
N ALA A 167 5.68 14.48 13.06
CA ALA A 167 6.68 14.60 12.02
C ALA A 167 7.13 16.05 11.81
N LEU A 168 6.19 17.00 11.86
CA LEU A 168 6.49 18.42 11.79
C LEU A 168 7.31 18.90 13.00
N GLU A 169 6.98 18.45 14.21
CA GLU A 169 7.71 18.79 15.43
C GLU A 169 9.16 18.24 15.41
N LYS A 170 9.32 16.99 14.96
CA LYS A 170 10.62 16.30 14.96
C LYS A 170 11.46 16.58 13.72
N GLY A 171 10.89 17.21 12.69
CA GLY A 171 11.55 17.38 11.39
C GLY A 171 11.70 16.07 10.61
N ALA A 172 10.84 15.09 10.87
CA ALA A 172 10.83 13.81 10.20
C ALA A 172 10.00 13.85 8.91
N VAL A 173 10.27 12.91 7.99
CA VAL A 173 9.49 12.71 6.77
C VAL A 173 8.66 11.43 6.88
N ILE A 174 7.36 11.53 6.65
CA ILE A 174 6.47 10.37 6.56
C ILE A 174 6.46 9.86 5.11
N ILE A 175 6.74 8.59 4.91
CA ILE A 175 6.45 7.86 3.68
C ILE A 175 5.15 7.10 3.91
N TYR A 176 4.07 7.62 3.34
CA TYR A 176 2.71 7.10 3.52
C TYR A 176 2.32 6.22 2.35
N ASP A 177 2.24 4.91 2.58
CA ASP A 177 1.78 3.95 1.58
C ASP A 177 0.26 3.80 1.64
N ALA A 178 -0.42 4.35 0.63
CA ALA A 178 -1.86 4.33 0.48
C ALA A 178 -2.32 3.36 -0.63
N ALA A 179 -1.58 2.26 -0.85
CA ALA A 179 -1.89 1.29 -1.92
C ALA A 179 -3.27 0.62 -1.79
N TYR A 180 -3.88 0.67 -0.60
CA TYR A 180 -5.19 0.07 -0.31
C TYR A 180 -6.29 1.11 -0.04
N GLU A 181 -6.07 2.39 -0.31
CA GLU A 181 -7.02 3.47 0.01
C GLU A 181 -8.41 3.25 -0.61
N ALA A 182 -8.46 2.65 -1.80
CA ALA A 182 -9.72 2.41 -2.51
C ALA A 182 -10.67 1.45 -1.79
N TYR A 183 -10.17 0.71 -0.78
CA TYR A 183 -10.95 -0.21 0.05
C TYR A 183 -11.55 0.47 1.29
N ILE A 184 -11.21 1.72 1.57
CA ILE A 184 -11.74 2.49 2.70
C ILE A 184 -13.23 2.74 2.49
N SER A 185 -14.03 2.37 3.49
CA SER A 185 -15.48 2.52 3.50
C SER A 185 -16.01 3.36 4.67
N GLU A 186 -15.16 3.67 5.64
CA GLU A 186 -15.53 4.44 6.83
C GLU A 186 -15.14 5.91 6.68
N ASP A 187 -16.08 6.82 6.93
CA ASP A 187 -15.94 8.26 6.71
C ASP A 187 -14.86 8.93 7.61
N ASN A 188 -14.52 8.30 8.73
CA ASN A 188 -13.52 8.83 9.66
C ASN A 188 -12.08 8.44 9.31
N VAL A 189 -11.87 7.62 8.26
CA VAL A 189 -10.55 7.21 7.76
C VAL A 189 -10.17 8.05 6.56
N ALA A 190 -8.99 8.67 6.61
CA ALA A 190 -8.49 9.48 5.51
C ALA A 190 -8.10 8.61 4.30
N HIS A 191 -8.47 9.04 3.10
CA HIS A 191 -8.06 8.41 1.83
C HIS A 191 -6.70 8.87 1.34
N THR A 192 -6.24 10.02 1.81
CA THR A 192 -4.91 10.55 1.56
C THR A 192 -4.40 11.23 2.82
N ILE A 193 -3.09 11.13 3.06
CA ILE A 193 -2.47 11.82 4.20
C ILE A 193 -2.65 13.34 4.10
N TYR A 194 -2.79 13.87 2.88
CA TYR A 194 -2.96 15.31 2.66
C TYR A 194 -4.34 15.86 3.05
N GLU A 195 -5.25 15.03 3.54
CA GLU A 195 -6.43 15.49 4.28
C GLU A 195 -6.08 15.95 5.70
N CYS A 196 -4.86 15.70 6.19
CA CYS A 196 -4.35 16.19 7.46
C CYS A 196 -3.60 17.51 7.28
N ASP A 197 -3.83 18.44 8.20
CA ASP A 197 -3.25 19.78 8.14
C ASP A 197 -1.72 19.72 8.25
N GLY A 198 -1.01 20.32 7.28
CA GLY A 198 0.44 20.39 7.26
C GLY A 198 1.16 19.15 6.69
N ALA A 199 0.43 18.13 6.26
CA ALA A 199 1.02 16.94 5.68
C ALA A 199 1.83 17.22 4.40
N ASP A 200 1.47 18.26 3.65
CA ASP A 200 2.21 18.75 2.49
C ASP A 200 3.65 19.17 2.79
N ARG A 201 3.97 19.43 4.07
CA ARG A 201 5.30 19.85 4.53
C ARG A 201 6.12 18.72 5.14
N CYS A 202 5.55 17.54 5.36
CA CYS A 202 6.25 16.43 6.01
C CYS A 202 5.97 15.04 5.41
N ALA A 203 5.11 14.91 4.39
CA ALA A 203 4.73 13.61 3.88
C ALA A 203 4.98 13.44 2.38
N ILE A 204 5.40 12.22 2.00
CA ILE A 204 5.43 11.67 0.65
C ILE A 204 4.39 10.57 0.61
N GLU A 205 3.49 10.58 -0.39
CA GLU A 205 2.47 9.54 -0.54
C GLU A 205 2.78 8.62 -1.71
N LEU A 206 2.69 7.30 -1.49
CA LEU A 206 2.83 6.26 -2.49
C LEU A 206 1.47 5.68 -2.84
N ARG A 207 1.16 5.59 -4.13
CA ARG A 207 -0.13 5.13 -4.65
C ARG A 207 0.06 4.03 -5.69
N SER A 208 -0.93 3.16 -5.83
CA SER A 208 -0.84 2.00 -6.73
C SER A 208 -2.15 1.71 -7.43
N PHE A 209 -2.08 1.44 -8.74
CA PHE A 209 -3.20 0.88 -9.50
C PHE A 209 -3.30 -0.65 -9.36
N SER A 210 -2.34 -1.29 -8.70
CA SER A 210 -2.28 -2.76 -8.58
C SER A 210 -3.51 -3.34 -7.91
N LYS A 211 -3.99 -2.72 -6.81
CA LYS A 211 -5.04 -3.30 -5.99
C LYS A 211 -6.42 -2.68 -6.25
N ASN A 212 -6.47 -1.42 -6.63
CA ASN A 212 -7.73 -0.73 -6.92
C ASN A 212 -8.28 -1.00 -8.32
N ALA A 213 -7.41 -1.32 -9.30
CA ALA A 213 -7.79 -1.47 -10.71
C ALA A 213 -7.17 -2.69 -11.42
N GLY A 214 -6.52 -3.59 -10.68
CA GLY A 214 -6.02 -4.86 -11.23
C GLY A 214 -4.68 -4.78 -11.97
N PHE A 215 -3.92 -3.69 -11.85
CA PHE A 215 -2.67 -3.47 -12.59
C PHE A 215 -1.46 -4.23 -12.02
N THR A 216 -1.66 -5.38 -11.37
CA THR A 216 -0.56 -6.18 -10.81
C THR A 216 0.41 -6.69 -11.87
N GLY A 217 -0.09 -7.05 -13.04
CA GLY A 217 0.71 -7.55 -14.17
C GLY A 217 1.12 -6.47 -15.17
N THR A 218 0.34 -5.39 -15.30
CA THR A 218 0.58 -4.29 -16.25
C THR A 218 1.46 -3.18 -15.69
N ARG A 219 1.59 -3.08 -14.38
CA ARG A 219 2.46 -2.18 -13.62
C ARG A 219 2.11 -0.69 -13.80
N LEU A 220 1.48 -0.09 -12.81
CA LEU A 220 1.26 1.36 -12.74
C LEU A 220 1.11 1.80 -11.28
N GLY A 221 1.71 2.92 -10.94
CA GLY A 221 1.60 3.59 -9.67
C GLY A 221 1.99 5.04 -9.80
N PHE A 222 2.00 5.76 -8.70
CA PHE A 222 2.53 7.11 -8.65
C PHE A 222 2.95 7.49 -7.24
N THR A 223 3.86 8.46 -7.17
CA THR A 223 4.32 9.09 -5.94
C THR A 223 3.88 10.55 -5.95
N VAL A 224 3.41 11.06 -4.81
CA VAL A 224 3.14 12.48 -4.62
C VAL A 224 4.16 13.06 -3.66
N ILE A 225 4.85 14.11 -4.10
CA ILE A 225 5.82 14.85 -3.28
C ILE A 225 5.51 16.35 -3.42
N PRO A 226 4.86 16.95 -2.43
CA PRO A 226 4.55 18.37 -2.45
C PRO A 226 5.83 19.23 -2.48
N LYS A 227 5.79 20.34 -3.20
CA LYS A 227 6.90 21.31 -3.25
C LYS A 227 7.10 22.04 -1.92
N ALA A 228 6.10 21.99 -1.04
CA ALA A 228 6.21 22.52 0.32
C ALA A 228 7.12 21.67 1.21
N LEU A 229 7.32 20.38 0.88
CA LEU A 229 8.22 19.48 1.61
C LEU A 229 9.68 19.79 1.29
N LYS A 230 10.40 20.34 2.26
CA LYS A 230 11.78 20.83 2.12
C LYS A 230 12.71 20.31 3.22
N CYS A 231 13.99 20.20 2.83
CA CYS A 231 15.10 20.06 3.75
C CYS A 231 16.05 21.25 3.54
N GLY A 232 16.05 22.22 4.45
CA GLY A 232 16.67 23.52 4.22
C GLY A 232 16.06 24.24 3.01
N ASP A 233 16.88 24.66 2.07
CA ASP A 233 16.45 25.35 0.85
C ASP A 233 16.08 24.39 -0.30
N VAL A 234 16.27 23.07 -0.12
CA VAL A 234 16.04 22.08 -1.17
C VAL A 234 14.68 21.42 -0.99
N THR A 235 13.87 21.36 -2.06
CA THR A 235 12.62 20.61 -2.04
C THR A 235 12.87 19.13 -2.32
N LEU A 236 12.21 18.22 -1.58
CA LEU A 236 12.31 16.79 -1.85
C LEU A 236 11.72 16.46 -3.22
N ASN A 237 10.73 17.24 -3.68
CA ASN A 237 10.18 17.15 -5.03
C ASN A 237 11.31 17.29 -6.09
N SER A 238 12.18 18.27 -5.98
CA SER A 238 13.28 18.48 -6.94
C SER A 238 14.32 17.36 -6.91
N LEU A 239 14.60 16.80 -5.73
CA LEU A 239 15.49 15.64 -5.59
C LEU A 239 14.88 14.39 -6.25
N TRP A 240 13.60 14.13 -6.00
CA TRP A 240 12.90 13.01 -6.62
C TRP A 240 12.76 13.18 -8.13
N ALA A 241 12.43 14.39 -8.61
CA ALA A 241 12.39 14.68 -10.04
C ALA A 241 13.74 14.38 -10.71
N ARG A 242 14.85 14.77 -10.09
CA ARG A 242 16.19 14.47 -10.58
C ARG A 242 16.49 12.98 -10.59
N ARG A 243 16.17 12.29 -9.48
CA ARG A 243 16.32 10.83 -9.38
C ARG A 243 15.47 10.11 -10.42
N HIS A 244 14.20 10.50 -10.53
CA HIS A 244 13.23 9.89 -11.44
C HIS A 244 13.70 10.02 -12.91
N GLY A 245 13.99 11.23 -13.36
CA GLY A 245 14.48 11.48 -14.71
C GLY A 245 15.88 10.89 -15.01
N THR A 246 16.65 10.49 -13.97
CA THR A 246 17.96 9.86 -14.16
C THR A 246 17.90 8.34 -14.24
N LYS A 247 17.02 7.71 -13.46
CA LYS A 247 17.00 6.24 -13.29
C LYS A 247 15.74 5.57 -13.84
N PHE A 248 14.81 6.33 -14.42
CA PHE A 248 13.53 5.80 -14.89
C PHE A 248 13.07 6.54 -16.15
N ASN A 249 12.76 5.80 -17.22
CA ASN A 249 12.32 6.38 -18.51
C ASN A 249 10.79 6.50 -18.64
N GLY A 250 10.06 6.36 -17.55
CA GLY A 250 8.60 6.48 -17.52
C GLY A 250 7.88 5.14 -17.72
N ALA A 251 6.65 5.07 -17.23
CA ALA A 251 5.74 3.98 -17.52
C ALA A 251 5.30 4.03 -19.01
N PRO A 252 5.02 2.87 -19.65
CA PRO A 252 4.62 2.85 -21.06
C PRO A 252 3.37 3.68 -21.34
N TYR A 253 3.33 4.34 -22.51
CA TYR A 253 2.19 5.15 -22.94
C TYR A 253 0.86 4.40 -22.84
N ILE A 254 0.81 3.17 -23.37
CA ILE A 254 -0.42 2.35 -23.37
C ILE A 254 -0.92 2.06 -21.97
N ILE A 255 -0.01 1.88 -21.00
CA ILE A 255 -0.36 1.62 -19.60
C ILE A 255 -0.86 2.90 -18.91
N GLN A 256 -0.27 4.07 -19.21
CA GLN A 256 -0.75 5.33 -18.68
C GLN A 256 -2.14 5.70 -19.25
N GLN A 257 -2.41 5.36 -20.50
CA GLN A 257 -3.74 5.53 -21.12
C GLN A 257 -4.78 4.59 -20.45
N ALA A 258 -4.38 3.35 -20.18
CA ALA A 258 -5.21 2.42 -19.42
C ALA A 258 -5.50 2.94 -18.00
N GLY A 259 -4.50 3.52 -17.34
CA GLY A 259 -4.66 4.17 -16.04
C GLY A 259 -5.64 5.35 -16.07
N ALA A 260 -5.59 6.17 -17.13
CA ALA A 260 -6.54 7.26 -17.28
C ALA A 260 -8.00 6.77 -17.47
N ALA A 261 -8.19 5.60 -18.09
CA ALA A 261 -9.52 5.01 -18.25
C ALA A 261 -10.16 4.62 -16.91
N VAL A 262 -9.37 4.35 -15.86
CA VAL A 262 -9.88 4.09 -14.50
C VAL A 262 -10.69 5.27 -13.96
N TYR A 263 -10.34 6.50 -14.34
CA TYR A 263 -10.98 7.73 -13.88
C TYR A 263 -12.19 8.18 -14.72
N THR A 264 -12.50 7.48 -15.81
CA THR A 264 -13.76 7.71 -16.52
C THR A 264 -14.94 7.22 -15.68
N PRO A 265 -16.17 7.78 -15.87
CA PRO A 265 -17.34 7.30 -15.12
C PRO A 265 -17.56 5.79 -15.23
N GLU A 266 -17.33 5.23 -16.42
CA GLU A 266 -17.43 3.79 -16.68
C GLU A 266 -16.33 3.01 -15.96
N GLY A 267 -15.07 3.46 -16.04
CA GLY A 267 -13.93 2.83 -15.37
C GLY A 267 -14.08 2.84 -13.85
N GLN A 268 -14.53 3.96 -13.28
CA GLN A 268 -14.81 4.07 -11.85
C GLN A 268 -15.90 3.08 -11.40
N ALA A 269 -17.01 3.00 -12.13
CA ALA A 269 -18.08 2.06 -11.80
C ALA A 269 -17.58 0.61 -11.82
N GLN A 270 -16.86 0.21 -12.87
CA GLN A 270 -16.35 -1.16 -13.02
C GLN A 270 -15.29 -1.51 -11.96
N THR A 271 -14.38 -0.59 -11.61
CA THR A 271 -13.39 -0.85 -10.55
C THR A 271 -14.04 -0.88 -9.17
N GLN A 272 -15.06 -0.07 -8.90
CA GLN A 272 -15.85 -0.14 -7.67
C GLN A 272 -16.57 -1.48 -7.51
N GLU A 273 -17.12 -2.03 -8.58
CA GLU A 273 -17.73 -3.38 -8.57
C GLU A 273 -16.69 -4.46 -8.19
N GLN A 274 -15.46 -4.36 -8.70
CA GLN A 274 -14.38 -5.28 -8.35
C GLN A 274 -13.96 -5.15 -6.88
N ILE A 275 -13.85 -3.92 -6.37
CA ILE A 275 -13.57 -3.67 -4.94
C ILE A 275 -14.68 -4.23 -4.07
N ALA A 276 -15.95 -3.99 -4.43
CA ALA A 276 -17.10 -4.51 -3.70
C ALA A 276 -17.13 -6.06 -3.68
N TYR A 277 -16.74 -6.70 -4.78
CA TYR A 277 -16.58 -8.15 -4.86
C TYR A 277 -15.56 -8.67 -3.83
N TYR A 278 -14.37 -8.08 -3.77
CA TYR A 278 -13.33 -8.48 -2.80
C TYR A 278 -13.74 -8.17 -1.36
N MET A 279 -14.40 -7.05 -1.11
CA MET A 279 -14.86 -6.71 0.23
C MET A 279 -16.03 -7.59 0.70
N ASN A 280 -16.87 -8.09 -0.22
CA ASN A 280 -17.83 -9.13 0.10
C ASN A 280 -17.13 -10.44 0.53
N ASN A 281 -16.07 -10.85 -0.16
CA ASN A 281 -15.25 -11.99 0.24
C ASN A 281 -14.61 -11.77 1.63
N ALA A 282 -14.10 -10.56 1.90
CA ALA A 282 -13.54 -10.22 3.22
C ALA A 282 -14.59 -10.36 4.33
N LYS A 283 -15.82 -9.90 4.08
CA LYS A 283 -16.94 -10.06 5.00
C LYS A 283 -17.24 -11.53 5.27
N ILE A 284 -17.35 -12.37 4.22
CA ILE A 284 -17.58 -13.81 4.35
C ILE A 284 -16.51 -14.48 5.20
N ILE A 285 -15.23 -14.14 4.96
CA ILE A 285 -14.11 -14.68 5.77
C ILE A 285 -14.25 -14.27 7.22
N ARG A 286 -14.46 -12.99 7.52
CA ARG A 286 -14.59 -12.48 8.90
C ARG A 286 -15.75 -13.14 9.65
N GLU A 287 -16.94 -13.15 9.04
CA GLU A 287 -18.15 -13.75 9.65
C GLU A 287 -17.98 -15.27 9.85
N GLY A 288 -17.36 -15.95 8.89
CA GLY A 288 -17.07 -17.36 8.98
C GLY A 288 -16.10 -17.71 10.10
N LEU A 289 -15.00 -16.98 10.21
CA LEU A 289 -14.02 -17.14 11.29
C LEU A 289 -14.66 -16.85 12.67
N ALA A 290 -15.39 -15.76 12.80
CA ALA A 290 -16.08 -15.41 14.05
C ALA A 290 -17.10 -16.49 14.45
N SER A 291 -17.88 -17.04 13.51
CA SER A 291 -18.84 -18.13 13.79
C SER A 291 -18.16 -19.41 14.26
N ALA A 292 -16.92 -19.65 13.86
CA ALA A 292 -16.10 -20.77 14.31
C ALA A 292 -15.29 -20.47 15.59
N GLY A 293 -15.43 -19.28 16.18
CA GLY A 293 -14.75 -18.89 17.40
C GLY A 293 -13.25 -18.53 17.20
N PHE A 294 -12.84 -18.21 15.99
CA PHE A 294 -11.52 -17.65 15.75
C PHE A 294 -11.50 -16.13 16.02
N SER A 295 -10.40 -15.63 16.58
CA SER A 295 -10.15 -14.20 16.74
C SER A 295 -9.46 -13.67 15.49
N ALA A 296 -10.04 -12.65 14.87
CA ALA A 296 -9.47 -12.01 13.69
C ALA A 296 -9.82 -10.52 13.65
N SER A 297 -8.93 -9.73 13.05
CA SER A 297 -9.08 -8.29 12.78
C SER A 297 -8.91 -7.99 11.29
N GLY A 298 -9.10 -6.74 10.88
CA GLY A 298 -9.01 -6.32 9.48
C GLY A 298 -10.24 -6.70 8.64
N GLY A 299 -10.11 -6.60 7.31
CA GLY A 299 -11.17 -6.95 6.36
C GLY A 299 -12.39 -6.02 6.36
N VAL A 300 -12.27 -4.78 6.87
CA VAL A 300 -13.31 -3.73 6.84
C VAL A 300 -12.95 -2.67 5.82
N ASN A 301 -11.78 -2.09 5.93
CA ASN A 301 -11.22 -1.08 5.00
C ASN A 301 -10.05 -1.62 4.19
N ALA A 302 -9.84 -2.94 4.20
CA ALA A 302 -8.71 -3.60 3.55
C ALA A 302 -9.08 -5.02 3.13
N PRO A 303 -8.42 -5.57 2.09
CA PRO A 303 -8.64 -6.95 1.65
C PRO A 303 -7.94 -7.99 2.53
N TYR A 304 -7.29 -7.58 3.63
CA TYR A 304 -6.53 -8.44 4.53
C TYR A 304 -7.27 -8.69 5.82
N ILE A 305 -7.26 -9.95 6.25
CA ILE A 305 -7.75 -10.41 7.54
C ILE A 305 -6.57 -10.96 8.31
N TRP A 306 -6.37 -10.47 9.52
CA TRP A 306 -5.31 -10.83 10.44
C TRP A 306 -5.87 -11.76 11.50
N LEU A 307 -5.62 -13.06 11.31
CA LEU A 307 -6.15 -14.14 12.12
C LEU A 307 -5.15 -14.50 13.23
N LYS A 308 -5.61 -14.54 14.48
CA LYS A 308 -4.83 -15.06 15.59
C LYS A 308 -4.80 -16.60 15.52
N THR A 309 -3.62 -17.20 15.58
CA THR A 309 -3.49 -18.66 15.53
C THR A 309 -4.15 -19.32 16.75
N PRO A 310 -4.87 -20.42 16.58
CA PRO A 310 -5.49 -21.11 17.70
C PRO A 310 -4.44 -21.85 18.56
N ASP A 311 -4.82 -22.15 19.81
CA ASP A 311 -4.07 -23.03 20.73
C ASP A 311 -2.59 -22.67 20.92
N LYS A 312 -2.23 -21.39 20.75
CA LYS A 312 -0.86 -20.87 20.79
C LYS A 312 0.08 -21.52 19.77
N MET A 313 -0.45 -22.00 18.65
CA MET A 313 0.37 -22.44 17.53
C MET A 313 1.24 -21.29 17.03
N THR A 314 2.46 -21.60 16.64
CA THR A 314 3.29 -20.67 15.87
C THR A 314 2.66 -20.41 14.51
N SER A 315 3.05 -19.32 13.86
CA SER A 315 2.55 -18.96 12.53
C SER A 315 2.79 -20.08 11.50
N TRP A 316 3.93 -20.76 11.58
CA TRP A 316 4.27 -21.87 10.68
C TRP A 316 3.57 -23.18 11.05
N GLU A 317 3.40 -23.52 12.32
CA GLU A 317 2.59 -24.67 12.74
C GLU A 317 1.15 -24.53 12.26
N PHE A 318 0.61 -23.30 12.32
CA PHE A 318 -0.73 -23.04 11.80
C PHE A 318 -0.79 -23.10 10.27
N PHE A 319 0.26 -22.70 9.56
CA PHE A 319 0.36 -22.88 8.12
C PHE A 319 0.24 -24.35 7.73
N ASP A 320 1.06 -25.21 8.34
CA ASP A 320 1.04 -26.65 8.08
C ASP A 320 -0.31 -27.28 8.46
N TYR A 321 -0.87 -26.88 9.62
CA TYR A 321 -2.17 -27.34 10.07
C TYR A 321 -3.30 -26.97 9.10
N LEU A 322 -3.34 -25.74 8.63
CA LEU A 322 -4.35 -25.26 7.67
C LEU A 322 -4.22 -25.98 6.31
N LEU A 323 -3.00 -26.16 5.85
CA LEU A 323 -2.72 -26.86 4.60
C LEU A 323 -3.16 -28.34 4.70
N ASP A 324 -2.76 -29.06 5.76
CA ASP A 324 -3.03 -30.48 5.92
C ASP A 324 -4.51 -30.78 6.19
N LYS A 325 -5.18 -29.99 7.04
CA LYS A 325 -6.54 -30.26 7.50
C LYS A 325 -7.63 -29.59 6.69
N ALA A 326 -7.32 -28.43 6.06
CA ALA A 326 -8.32 -27.65 5.33
C ALA A 326 -7.98 -27.45 3.85
N ASN A 327 -6.77 -27.80 3.41
CA ASN A 327 -6.25 -27.48 2.07
C ASN A 327 -6.39 -25.95 1.75
N VAL A 328 -6.10 -25.12 2.75
CA VAL A 328 -6.13 -23.66 2.63
C VAL A 328 -4.73 -23.13 2.85
N VAL A 329 -4.33 -22.17 2.00
CA VAL A 329 -3.01 -21.52 2.08
C VAL A 329 -3.20 -20.03 2.37
N GLY A 330 -2.48 -19.53 3.37
CA GLY A 330 -2.36 -18.12 3.70
C GLY A 330 -0.90 -17.73 3.92
N THR A 331 -0.64 -16.67 4.64
CA THR A 331 0.72 -16.20 4.89
C THR A 331 0.99 -16.19 6.39
N PRO A 332 2.02 -16.92 6.87
CA PRO A 332 2.44 -16.87 8.28
C PRO A 332 2.76 -15.43 8.69
N GLY A 333 2.27 -15.04 9.87
CA GLY A 333 2.44 -13.69 10.38
C GLY A 333 3.90 -13.35 10.69
N SER A 334 4.69 -14.33 11.15
CA SER A 334 6.13 -14.19 11.38
C SER A 334 6.92 -13.74 10.13
N GLY A 335 6.38 -13.96 8.90
CA GLY A 335 6.96 -13.43 7.67
C GLY A 335 6.88 -11.91 7.51
N PHE A 336 6.20 -11.22 8.44
CA PHE A 336 6.07 -9.76 8.47
C PHE A 336 6.81 -9.12 9.65
N GLY A 337 7.55 -9.89 10.41
CA GLY A 337 8.32 -9.44 11.57
C GLY A 337 7.96 -10.18 12.85
N PRO A 338 8.77 -10.02 13.91
CA PRO A 338 8.60 -10.76 15.16
C PRO A 338 7.24 -10.59 15.83
N SER A 339 6.65 -9.40 15.79
CA SER A 339 5.31 -9.15 16.35
C SER A 339 4.17 -9.79 15.54
N GLY A 340 4.48 -10.34 14.36
CA GLY A 340 3.54 -11.15 13.57
C GLY A 340 3.47 -12.62 13.99
N GLU A 341 4.36 -13.07 14.89
CA GLU A 341 4.32 -14.44 15.41
C GLU A 341 3.02 -14.71 16.19
N GLY A 342 2.42 -15.88 15.97
CA GLY A 342 1.11 -16.23 16.52
C GLY A 342 -0.07 -15.62 15.74
N TYR A 343 0.20 -15.06 14.57
CA TYR A 343 -0.83 -14.55 13.65
C TYR A 343 -0.66 -15.11 12.25
N PHE A 344 -1.71 -14.91 11.43
CA PHE A 344 -1.77 -15.44 10.07
C PHE A 344 -2.57 -14.51 9.17
N ARG A 345 -2.01 -14.10 8.02
CA ARG A 345 -2.73 -13.25 7.08
C ARG A 345 -3.54 -14.06 6.09
N LEU A 346 -4.84 -13.81 6.03
CA LEU A 346 -5.73 -14.20 4.95
C LEU A 346 -5.99 -13.02 4.02
N THR A 347 -6.34 -13.31 2.77
CA THR A 347 -6.68 -12.30 1.77
C THR A 347 -8.03 -12.61 1.12
N SER A 348 -8.77 -11.55 0.78
CA SER A 348 -10.07 -11.65 0.11
C SER A 348 -9.99 -11.72 -1.42
N PHE A 349 -8.80 -11.76 -1.99
CA PHE A 349 -8.58 -11.74 -3.43
C PHE A 349 -8.90 -13.06 -4.17
N GLY A 350 -9.38 -14.09 -3.49
CA GLY A 350 -9.85 -15.34 -4.10
C GLY A 350 -11.15 -15.18 -4.89
N SER A 351 -11.55 -16.26 -5.61
CA SER A 351 -12.90 -16.32 -6.14
C SER A 351 -13.93 -16.45 -5.03
N TYR A 352 -15.17 -16.05 -5.30
CA TYR A 352 -16.26 -16.15 -4.33
C TYR A 352 -16.49 -17.61 -3.90
N GLU A 353 -16.51 -18.53 -4.84
CA GLU A 353 -16.74 -19.97 -4.61
C GLU A 353 -15.63 -20.58 -3.75
N ASN A 354 -14.36 -20.28 -4.09
CA ASN A 354 -13.22 -20.77 -3.32
C ASN A 354 -13.19 -20.14 -1.92
N THR A 355 -13.64 -18.89 -1.77
CA THR A 355 -13.75 -18.23 -0.48
C THR A 355 -14.78 -18.91 0.42
N LEU A 356 -15.95 -19.21 -0.09
CA LEU A 356 -16.97 -19.96 0.64
C LEU A 356 -16.47 -21.33 1.06
N GLU A 357 -15.86 -22.06 0.11
CA GLU A 357 -15.35 -23.40 0.39
C GLU A 357 -14.23 -23.37 1.44
N ALA A 358 -13.28 -22.44 1.35
CA ALA A 358 -12.20 -22.28 2.32
C ALA A 358 -12.75 -21.99 3.72
N VAL A 359 -13.73 -21.09 3.84
CA VAL A 359 -14.38 -20.77 5.11
C VAL A 359 -15.08 -22.00 5.70
N GLU A 360 -15.83 -22.76 4.91
CA GLU A 360 -16.51 -23.98 5.39
C GLU A 360 -15.51 -25.07 5.82
N ARG A 361 -14.35 -25.15 5.19
CA ARG A 361 -13.27 -26.07 5.62
C ARG A 361 -12.63 -25.60 6.93
N ILE A 362 -12.36 -24.31 7.08
CA ILE A 362 -11.79 -23.74 8.31
C ILE A 362 -12.74 -23.92 9.50
N LYS A 363 -14.06 -23.75 9.31
CA LYS A 363 -15.06 -23.97 10.36
C LYS A 363 -15.03 -25.40 10.95
N LYS A 364 -14.61 -26.38 10.17
CA LYS A 364 -14.51 -27.79 10.61
C LYS A 364 -13.26 -28.10 11.44
N LEU A 365 -12.38 -27.14 11.59
CA LEU A 365 -11.13 -27.28 12.37
C LEU A 365 -11.36 -27.11 13.89
N LYS A 366 -12.53 -26.62 14.28
CA LYS A 366 -12.94 -26.44 15.68
C LYS A 366 -14.16 -27.25 16.04
#